data_30daec6c08d3ce1182ac94c9a77200a2
#
_entry.id   30daec6c08d3ce1182ac94c9a77200a2
#
_cell.length_a   1.000
_cell.length_b   1.000
_cell.length_c   1.000
_cell.angle_alpha   90.00
_cell.angle_beta   90.00
_cell.angle_gamma   90.00
#
_symmetry.space_group_name_H-M   'P 1'
#
loop_
_entity.id
_entity.type
_entity.pdbx_description
1 polymer ?
#
loop_
_entity_poly.entity_id
_entity_poly.type
_entity_poly.pdbx_seq_one_letter_code
_entity_poly.pdbx_strand_id
1 'polypeptide(L)'
;MRIALKYGLLITLGVIAWVVVMHLLVPDPRSPVHGLGAGIFINLLHLAGDYLAIKTRKIEAAGELSFKSGLKTGMATALVFAVSASLFFLVAILSVGPKLMAGEPGAENLPVWQAALGAFLGLFVGSLFFGLIYSTVISFFLAKPQRS
;
A
#
# COMPACT_ATOMS: atom_id res chain seq x y z
N MET A 1 -12.25 -6.89 11.32
CA MET A 1 -10.84 -6.63 11.64
C MET A 1 -9.87 -7.67 11.09
N ARG A 2 -10.09 -8.96 11.23
CA ARG A 2 -9.16 -10.02 10.75
C ARG A 2 -8.83 -9.93 9.26
N ILE A 3 -9.83 -9.69 8.39
CA ILE A 3 -9.63 -9.56 6.93
C ILE A 3 -8.68 -8.40 6.61
N ALA A 4 -8.96 -7.21 7.14
CA ALA A 4 -8.16 -6.03 6.90
C ALA A 4 -6.71 -6.21 7.35
N LEU A 5 -6.51 -6.80 8.53
CA LEU A 5 -5.18 -7.09 9.06
C LEU A 5 -4.42 -8.08 8.16
N LYS A 6 -5.09 -9.18 7.76
CA LYS A 6 -4.50 -10.20 6.89
C LYS A 6 -4.03 -9.59 5.56
N TYR A 7 -4.91 -8.92 4.85
CA TYR A 7 -4.59 -8.42 3.52
C TYR A 7 -3.71 -7.17 3.56
N GLY A 8 -3.87 -6.27 4.52
CA GLY A 8 -2.98 -5.13 4.70
C GLY A 8 -1.54 -5.55 4.98
N LEU A 9 -1.33 -6.53 5.85
CA LEU A 9 0.00 -7.08 6.10
C LEU A 9 0.55 -7.87 4.90
N LEU A 10 -0.28 -8.59 4.14
CA LEU A 10 0.16 -9.26 2.91
C LEU A 10 0.64 -8.27 1.86
N ILE A 11 -0.05 -7.13 1.68
CA ILE A 11 0.41 -6.05 0.81
C ILE A 11 1.77 -5.54 1.29
N THR A 12 1.91 -5.28 2.58
CA THR A 12 3.18 -4.80 3.16
C THR A 12 4.32 -5.78 2.94
N LEU A 13 4.09 -7.08 3.18
CA LEU A 13 5.09 -8.12 2.93
C LEU A 13 5.50 -8.19 1.45
N GLY A 14 4.55 -8.03 0.54
CA GLY A 14 4.83 -7.96 -0.89
C GLY A 14 5.69 -6.75 -1.27
N VAL A 15 5.42 -5.59 -0.66
CA VAL A 15 6.25 -4.38 -0.85
C VAL A 15 7.65 -4.57 -0.30
N ILE A 16 7.80 -5.15 0.89
CA ILE A 16 9.10 -5.47 1.49
C ILE A 16 9.88 -6.43 0.59
N ALA A 17 9.23 -7.50 0.13
CA ALA A 17 9.85 -8.47 -0.78
C ALA A 17 10.31 -7.80 -2.08
N TRP A 18 9.50 -6.90 -2.66
CA TRP A 18 9.89 -6.12 -3.83
C TRP A 18 11.13 -5.28 -3.58
N VAL A 19 11.16 -4.52 -2.48
CA VAL A 19 12.31 -3.66 -2.13
C VAL A 19 13.58 -4.50 -2.00
N VAL A 20 13.51 -5.64 -1.30
CA VAL A 20 14.66 -6.54 -1.13
C VAL A 20 15.13 -7.11 -2.48
N VAL A 21 14.19 -7.62 -3.28
CA VAL A 21 14.52 -8.20 -4.61
C VAL A 21 15.12 -7.15 -5.52
N MET A 22 14.57 -5.94 -5.56
CA MET A 22 15.10 -4.86 -6.39
C MET A 22 16.48 -4.43 -5.93
N HIS A 23 16.70 -4.34 -4.63
CA HIS A 23 18.04 -4.02 -4.09
C HIS A 23 19.09 -5.04 -4.47
N LEU A 24 18.72 -6.31 -4.59
CA LEU A 24 19.64 -7.40 -4.97
C LEU A 24 19.88 -7.48 -6.48
N LEU A 25 18.85 -7.23 -7.30
CA LEU A 25 18.89 -7.44 -8.76
C LEU A 25 19.27 -6.19 -9.54
N VAL A 26 18.96 -5.00 -9.02
CA VAL A 26 19.21 -3.71 -9.68
C VAL A 26 20.09 -2.86 -8.77
N PRO A 27 21.44 -2.98 -8.90
CA PRO A 27 22.39 -2.27 -8.03
C PRO A 27 22.33 -0.74 -8.14
N ASP A 28 21.88 -0.21 -9.30
CA ASP A 28 21.77 1.23 -9.49
C ASP A 28 20.44 1.75 -8.90
N PRO A 29 20.49 2.48 -7.77
CA PRO A 29 19.29 3.01 -7.13
C PRO A 29 18.60 4.12 -7.96
N ARG A 30 19.28 4.70 -8.97
CA ARG A 30 18.73 5.72 -9.88
C ARG A 30 18.01 5.11 -11.09
N SER A 31 18.00 3.79 -11.22
CA SER A 31 17.28 3.12 -12.28
C SER A 31 15.78 3.45 -12.23
N PRO A 32 15.13 3.74 -13.39
CA PRO A 32 13.69 3.97 -13.46
C PRO A 32 12.86 2.83 -12.86
N VAL A 33 13.43 1.63 -12.78
CA VAL A 33 12.78 0.46 -12.17
C VAL A 33 12.57 0.66 -10.66
N HIS A 34 13.50 1.36 -9.97
CA HIS A 34 13.33 1.66 -8.55
C HIS A 34 12.20 2.68 -8.29
N GLY A 35 12.08 3.72 -9.12
CA GLY A 35 11.03 4.74 -8.98
C GLY A 35 9.71 4.31 -9.61
N LEU A 36 9.63 4.37 -10.94
CA LEU A 36 8.39 4.06 -11.66
C LEU A 36 7.94 2.60 -11.49
N GLY A 37 8.88 1.66 -11.56
CA GLY A 37 8.57 0.23 -11.40
C GLY A 37 8.00 -0.08 -10.01
N ALA A 38 8.60 0.49 -8.96
CA ALA A 38 8.10 0.35 -7.59
C ALA A 38 6.71 0.98 -7.44
N GLY A 39 6.51 2.19 -7.99
CA GLY A 39 5.21 2.86 -7.96
C GLY A 39 4.10 2.03 -8.59
N ILE A 40 4.34 1.50 -9.80
CA ILE A 40 3.39 0.63 -10.50
C ILE A 40 3.12 -0.65 -9.70
N PHE A 41 4.18 -1.34 -9.25
CA PHE A 41 4.06 -2.60 -8.53
C PHE A 41 3.30 -2.45 -7.21
N ILE A 42 3.63 -1.42 -6.41
CA ILE A 42 2.97 -1.14 -5.13
C ILE A 42 1.47 -0.86 -5.35
N ASN A 43 1.13 -0.07 -6.37
CA ASN A 43 -0.27 0.23 -6.67
C ASN A 43 -1.04 -1.00 -7.14
N LEU A 44 -0.46 -1.85 -7.98
CA LEU A 44 -1.09 -3.12 -8.40
C LEU A 44 -1.28 -4.07 -7.21
N LEU A 45 -0.30 -4.16 -6.34
CA LEU A 45 -0.37 -5.02 -5.15
C LEU A 45 -1.44 -4.51 -4.16
N HIS A 46 -1.52 -3.19 -3.98
CA HIS A 46 -2.54 -2.53 -3.14
C HIS A 46 -3.95 -2.78 -3.71
N LEU A 47 -4.15 -2.53 -5.01
CA LEU A 47 -5.41 -2.79 -5.69
C LEU A 47 -5.85 -4.26 -5.55
N ALA A 48 -4.92 -5.19 -5.78
CA ALA A 48 -5.19 -6.62 -5.65
C ALA A 48 -5.54 -7.03 -4.20
N GLY A 49 -4.82 -6.48 -3.23
CA GLY A 49 -5.06 -6.73 -1.81
C GLY A 49 -6.42 -6.21 -1.34
N ASP A 50 -6.79 -4.99 -1.73
CA ASP A 50 -8.11 -4.42 -1.45
C ASP A 50 -9.23 -5.23 -2.12
N TYR A 51 -9.04 -5.64 -3.38
CA TYR A 51 -9.99 -6.51 -4.08
C TYR A 51 -10.20 -7.83 -3.34
N LEU A 52 -9.12 -8.50 -2.93
CA LEU A 52 -9.19 -9.76 -2.20
C LEU A 52 -9.84 -9.59 -0.83
N ALA A 53 -9.56 -8.50 -0.12
CA ALA A 53 -10.17 -8.20 1.17
C ALA A 53 -11.69 -8.00 1.04
N ILE A 54 -12.14 -7.20 0.09
CA ILE A 54 -13.56 -6.92 -0.14
C ILE A 54 -14.28 -8.16 -0.68
N LYS A 55 -13.64 -8.92 -1.58
CA LYS A 55 -14.18 -10.21 -2.07
C LYS A 55 -14.34 -11.23 -0.92
N THR A 56 -13.35 -11.34 -0.05
CA THR A 56 -13.43 -12.22 1.13
C THR A 56 -14.58 -11.79 2.04
N ARG A 57 -14.76 -10.48 2.25
CA ARG A 57 -15.89 -9.96 3.01
C ARG A 57 -17.24 -10.31 2.38
N LYS A 58 -17.32 -10.25 1.05
CA LYS A 58 -18.53 -10.66 0.31
C LYS A 58 -18.84 -12.15 0.52
N ILE A 59 -17.82 -13.00 0.49
CA ILE A 59 -17.99 -14.44 0.74
C ILE A 59 -18.48 -14.70 2.17
N GLU A 60 -17.87 -14.06 3.17
CA GLU A 60 -18.31 -14.17 4.58
C GLU A 60 -19.75 -13.67 4.81
N ALA A 61 -20.22 -12.73 4.00
CA ALA A 61 -21.58 -12.22 4.02
C ALA A 61 -22.55 -13.03 3.13
N ALA A 62 -22.24 -14.28 2.82
CA ALA A 62 -23.04 -15.15 1.96
C ALA A 62 -23.41 -14.52 0.59
N GLY A 63 -22.53 -13.68 0.05
CA GLY A 63 -22.73 -12.97 -1.22
C GLY A 63 -23.49 -11.64 -1.10
N GLU A 64 -23.97 -11.29 0.07
CA GLU A 64 -24.73 -10.08 0.36
C GLU A 64 -23.79 -8.97 0.87
N LEU A 65 -23.09 -8.30 -0.06
CA LEU A 65 -22.20 -7.19 0.28
C LEU A 65 -22.88 -5.86 0.01
N SER A 66 -23.07 -5.03 1.06
CA SER A 66 -23.44 -3.63 0.88
C SER A 66 -22.22 -2.79 0.49
N PHE A 67 -22.43 -1.71 -0.29
CA PHE A 67 -21.35 -0.77 -0.64
C PHE A 67 -20.61 -0.27 0.60
N LYS A 68 -21.32 0.14 1.64
CA LYS A 68 -20.75 0.63 2.89
C LYS A 68 -19.85 -0.42 3.57
N SER A 69 -20.25 -1.69 3.56
CA SER A 69 -19.45 -2.79 4.15
C SER A 69 -18.18 -3.05 3.34
N GLY A 70 -18.27 -3.01 2.00
CA GLY A 70 -17.12 -3.14 1.12
C GLY A 70 -16.13 -2.00 1.31
N LEU A 71 -16.61 -0.76 1.24
CA LEU A 71 -15.80 0.45 1.45
C LEU A 71 -15.09 0.43 2.81
N LYS A 72 -15.81 0.10 3.89
CA LYS A 72 -15.23 -0.02 5.23
C LYS A 72 -14.11 -1.08 5.29
N THR A 73 -14.31 -2.21 4.61
CA THR A 73 -13.31 -3.30 4.60
C THR A 73 -12.06 -2.89 3.84
N GLY A 74 -12.21 -2.32 2.64
CA GLY A 74 -11.08 -1.85 1.84
C GLY A 74 -10.32 -0.72 2.54
N MET A 75 -11.02 0.29 3.07
CA MET A 75 -10.36 1.38 3.82
C MET A 75 -9.62 0.88 5.06
N ALA A 76 -10.17 -0.11 5.78
CA ALA A 76 -9.47 -0.71 6.91
C ALA A 76 -8.20 -1.47 6.44
N THR A 77 -8.25 -2.14 5.27
CA THR A 77 -7.09 -2.81 4.65
C THR A 77 -6.04 -1.79 4.24
N ALA A 78 -6.44 -0.70 3.57
CA ALA A 78 -5.56 0.39 3.20
C ALA A 78 -4.91 1.07 4.42
N LEU A 79 -5.64 1.24 5.51
CA LEU A 79 -5.09 1.80 6.75
C LEU A 79 -4.02 0.88 7.37
N VAL A 80 -4.27 -0.42 7.43
CA VAL A 80 -3.27 -1.38 7.93
C VAL A 80 -2.02 -1.35 7.06
N PHE A 81 -2.20 -1.37 5.74
CA PHE A 81 -1.09 -1.25 4.80
C PHE A 81 -0.35 0.09 4.98
N ALA A 82 -1.06 1.21 5.00
CA ALA A 82 -0.47 2.54 5.15
C ALA A 82 0.40 2.64 6.41
N VAL A 83 -0.10 2.18 7.55
CA VAL A 83 0.65 2.21 8.82
C VAL A 83 1.87 1.29 8.76
N SER A 84 1.67 0.02 8.39
CA SER A 84 2.76 -0.97 8.45
C SER A 84 3.86 -0.70 7.42
N ALA A 85 3.51 -0.31 6.19
CA ALA A 85 4.49 0.03 5.15
C ALA A 85 5.23 1.33 5.49
N SER A 86 4.52 2.37 5.95
CA SER A 86 5.16 3.64 6.33
C SER A 86 6.13 3.46 7.50
N LEU A 87 5.77 2.65 8.50
CA LEU A 87 6.68 2.31 9.60
C LEU A 87 7.90 1.53 9.12
N PHE A 88 7.70 0.58 8.21
CA PHE A 88 8.82 -0.15 7.62
C PHE A 88 9.81 0.81 6.92
N PHE A 89 9.32 1.70 6.05
CA PHE A 89 10.20 2.65 5.36
C PHE A 89 10.84 3.66 6.30
N LEU A 90 10.13 4.13 7.32
CA LEU A 90 10.69 4.98 8.35
C LEU A 90 11.90 4.31 9.02
N VAL A 91 11.74 3.08 9.49
CA VAL A 91 12.80 2.33 10.16
C VAL A 91 13.94 2.02 9.18
N ALA A 92 13.62 1.62 7.95
CA ALA A 92 14.62 1.31 6.92
C ALA A 92 15.49 2.53 6.59
N ILE A 93 14.89 3.70 6.37
CA ILE A 93 15.64 4.93 6.06
C ILE A 93 16.48 5.39 7.26
N LEU A 94 15.95 5.31 8.48
CA LEU A 94 16.70 5.65 9.69
C LEU A 94 17.90 4.70 9.92
N SER A 95 17.79 3.44 9.48
CA SER A 95 18.82 2.42 9.70
C SER A 95 19.89 2.39 8.59
N VAL A 96 19.47 2.51 7.32
CA VAL A 96 20.35 2.36 6.14
C VAL A 96 20.76 3.72 5.56
N GLY A 97 19.98 4.75 5.87
CA GLY A 97 20.19 6.11 5.37
C GLY A 97 19.35 6.45 4.13
N PRO A 98 19.47 7.72 3.64
CA PRO A 98 18.62 8.24 2.57
C PRO A 98 18.94 7.61 1.19
N LYS A 99 19.96 6.77 1.08
CA LYS A 99 20.28 6.04 -0.15
C LYS A 99 19.12 5.17 -0.65
N LEU A 100 18.24 4.72 0.23
CA LEU A 100 17.01 4.03 -0.17
C LEU A 100 16.05 4.90 -0.99
N MET A 101 16.22 6.22 -0.94
CA MET A 101 15.42 7.21 -1.67
C MET A 101 16.22 7.87 -2.81
N ALA A 102 17.35 7.29 -3.25
CA ALA A 102 18.22 7.90 -4.26
C ALA A 102 17.54 8.10 -5.64
N GLY A 103 16.38 7.46 -5.87
CA GLY A 103 15.54 7.70 -7.05
C GLY A 103 14.58 8.90 -6.93
N GLU A 104 14.44 9.48 -5.74
CA GLU A 104 13.55 10.60 -5.49
C GLU A 104 14.33 11.93 -5.61
N PRO A 105 13.93 12.85 -6.50
CA PRO A 105 14.65 14.11 -6.70
C PRO A 105 14.78 14.92 -5.40
N GLY A 106 16.01 15.26 -5.04
CA GLY A 106 16.31 16.10 -3.88
C GLY A 106 16.36 15.37 -2.52
N ALA A 107 15.97 14.12 -2.45
CA ALA A 107 16.00 13.35 -1.18
C ALA A 107 17.44 13.11 -0.67
N GLU A 108 18.41 13.05 -1.59
CA GLU A 108 19.83 12.87 -1.29
C GLU A 108 20.44 14.01 -0.43
N ASN A 109 19.85 15.21 -0.52
CA ASN A 109 20.33 16.41 0.17
C ASN A 109 19.61 16.68 1.49
N LEU A 110 18.61 15.86 1.84
CA LEU A 110 17.85 16.02 3.06
C LEU A 110 18.56 15.35 4.26
N PRO A 111 18.47 15.93 5.46
CA PRO A 111 18.80 15.21 6.69
C PRO A 111 18.00 13.91 6.78
N VAL A 112 18.62 12.84 7.27
CA VAL A 112 18.02 11.48 7.31
C VAL A 112 16.63 11.48 7.94
N TRP A 113 16.43 12.23 9.03
CA TRP A 113 15.14 12.28 9.71
C TRP A 113 14.04 12.97 8.86
N GLN A 114 14.42 14.00 8.07
CA GLN A 114 13.48 14.66 7.16
C GLN A 114 13.08 13.75 6.00
N ALA A 115 14.06 13.05 5.42
CA ALA A 115 13.81 12.06 4.37
C ALA A 115 12.90 10.93 4.89
N ALA A 116 13.18 10.42 6.09
CA ALA A 116 12.37 9.37 6.72
C ALA A 116 10.94 9.82 7.02
N LEU A 117 10.78 11.03 7.56
CA LEU A 117 9.46 11.60 7.83
C LEU A 117 8.68 11.89 6.54
N GLY A 118 9.35 12.43 5.53
CA GLY A 118 8.75 12.67 4.21
C GLY A 118 8.25 11.38 3.56
N ALA A 119 9.07 10.33 3.58
CA ALA A 119 8.69 9.02 3.07
C ALA A 119 7.50 8.42 3.86
N PHE A 120 7.54 8.52 5.19
CA PHE A 120 6.43 8.09 6.05
C PHE A 120 5.12 8.78 5.68
N LEU A 121 5.11 10.11 5.66
CA LEU A 121 3.91 10.89 5.37
C LEU A 121 3.42 10.70 3.94
N GLY A 122 4.34 10.70 2.96
CA GLY A 122 4.01 10.50 1.55
C GLY A 122 3.36 9.13 1.31
N LEU A 123 3.96 8.07 1.84
CA LEU A 123 3.43 6.72 1.69
C LEU A 123 2.13 6.54 2.48
N PHE A 124 2.03 7.07 3.70
CA PHE A 124 0.84 6.99 4.52
C PHE A 124 -0.36 7.68 3.86
N VAL A 125 -0.21 8.95 3.49
CA VAL A 125 -1.28 9.73 2.85
C VAL A 125 -1.61 9.18 1.47
N GLY A 126 -0.60 8.87 0.66
CA GLY A 126 -0.77 8.28 -0.66
C GLY A 126 -1.52 6.96 -0.62
N SER A 127 -1.15 6.06 0.31
CA SER A 127 -1.83 4.76 0.46
C SER A 127 -3.29 4.92 0.87
N LEU A 128 -3.62 5.86 1.76
CA LEU A 128 -5.01 6.13 2.13
C LEU A 128 -5.81 6.72 0.98
N PHE A 129 -5.21 7.63 0.21
CA PHE A 129 -5.85 8.23 -0.95
C PHE A 129 -6.17 7.19 -2.04
N PHE A 130 -5.19 6.40 -2.44
CA PHE A 130 -5.41 5.32 -3.40
C PHE A 130 -6.31 4.22 -2.86
N GLY A 131 -6.18 3.89 -1.57
CA GLY A 131 -7.07 2.95 -0.90
C GLY A 131 -8.53 3.39 -0.93
N LEU A 132 -8.81 4.68 -0.76
CA LEU A 132 -10.17 5.23 -0.90
C LEU A 132 -10.70 5.04 -2.32
N ILE A 133 -9.89 5.37 -3.33
CA ILE A 133 -10.27 5.21 -4.74
C ILE A 133 -10.55 3.72 -5.04
N TYR A 134 -9.60 2.83 -4.72
CA TYR A 134 -9.73 1.41 -5.00
C TYR A 134 -10.91 0.78 -4.26
N SER A 135 -11.04 1.06 -2.97
CA SER A 135 -12.14 0.55 -2.15
C SER A 135 -13.49 1.01 -2.67
N THR A 136 -13.61 2.27 -3.12
CA THR A 136 -14.84 2.83 -3.69
C THR A 136 -15.21 2.10 -4.98
N VAL A 137 -14.28 2.02 -5.92
CA VAL A 137 -14.50 1.38 -7.23
C VAL A 137 -14.85 -0.11 -7.05
N ILE A 138 -14.03 -0.84 -6.28
CA ILE A 138 -14.25 -2.28 -6.06
C ILE A 138 -15.58 -2.53 -5.35
N SER A 139 -15.91 -1.73 -4.33
CA SER A 139 -17.17 -1.87 -3.60
C SER A 139 -18.37 -1.59 -4.47
N PHE A 140 -18.27 -0.62 -5.38
CA PHE A 140 -19.34 -0.32 -6.33
C PHE A 140 -19.63 -1.53 -7.25
N PHE A 141 -18.60 -2.20 -7.77
CA PHE A 141 -18.79 -3.36 -8.64
C PHE A 141 -19.17 -4.64 -7.89
N LEU A 142 -18.72 -4.80 -6.65
CA LEU A 142 -18.97 -6.03 -5.88
C LEU A 142 -20.25 -5.97 -5.02
N ALA A 143 -20.74 -4.78 -4.70
CA ALA A 143 -21.98 -4.62 -3.95
C ALA A 143 -23.19 -5.09 -4.78
N LYS A 144 -24.13 -5.76 -4.13
CA LYS A 144 -25.45 -6.01 -4.72
C LYS A 144 -26.32 -4.78 -4.54
N PRO A 145 -27.16 -4.45 -5.54
CA PRO A 145 -28.22 -3.44 -5.35
C PRO A 145 -29.07 -3.84 -4.15
N GLN A 146 -29.24 -2.96 -3.19
CA GLN A 146 -30.23 -3.17 -2.14
C GLN A 146 -31.61 -3.19 -2.81
N ARG A 147 -32.27 -4.34 -2.78
CA ARG A 147 -33.70 -4.39 -3.13
C ARG A 147 -34.43 -3.64 -2.01
N SER A 148 -34.94 -2.48 -2.34
CA SER A 148 -35.91 -1.75 -1.54
C SER A 148 -37.21 -2.52 -1.44
#